data_0cb998d36b4ec3c9a813692e95566658
#
_entry.id   0cb998d36b4ec3c9a813692e95566658
#
_cell.length_a   1.000
_cell.length_b   1.000
_cell.length_c   1.000
_cell.angle_alpha   90.00
_cell.angle_beta   90.00
_cell.angle_gamma   90.00
#
_symmetry.space_group_name_H-M   'P 1'
#
loop_
_entity.id
_entity.type
_entity.pdbx_description
1 polymer ?
#
loop_
_entity_poly.entity_id
_entity_poly.type
_entity_poly.pdbx_seq_one_letter_code
_entity_poly.pdbx_strand_id
1 'polypeptide(L)'
;MKPTHHLDYSTLLAHAAGTLDEAFSVVAVSHLAVCPTCRAALREAEALGGTLLEQMPGADVSAACRTRTMAALEGVVPPPPAMRAPPSDLPAPLARLVGARSF
;
A
#
# COMPACT_ATOMS: atom_id res chain seq x y z
N MET A 1 -12.04 -9.42 -15.25
CA MET A 1 -13.35 -9.02 -14.66
C MET A 1 -13.27 -7.55 -14.26
N LYS A 2 -14.25 -6.77 -14.68
CA LYS A 2 -14.29 -5.34 -14.32
C LYS A 2 -15.33 -5.17 -13.21
N PRO A 3 -14.95 -4.67 -12.03
CA PRO A 3 -15.89 -4.42 -10.95
C PRO A 3 -16.93 -3.37 -11.34
N THR A 4 -18.19 -3.62 -11.02
CA THR A 4 -19.32 -2.70 -11.24
C THR A 4 -19.70 -1.92 -9.99
N HIS A 5 -19.26 -2.39 -8.82
CA HIS A 5 -19.42 -1.73 -7.52
C HIS A 5 -18.07 -1.19 -7.06
N HIS A 6 -18.09 -0.10 -6.34
CA HIS A 6 -16.90 0.59 -5.88
C HIS A 6 -16.91 0.73 -4.36
N LEU A 7 -15.73 0.83 -3.78
CA LEU A 7 -15.58 1.16 -2.37
C LEU A 7 -16.07 2.60 -2.15
N ASP A 8 -16.75 2.83 -1.05
CA ASP A 8 -17.14 4.17 -0.64
C ASP A 8 -15.90 4.98 -0.23
N TYR A 9 -16.01 6.31 -0.33
CA TYR A 9 -14.88 7.19 -0.08
C TYR A 9 -14.39 7.15 1.36
N SER A 10 -15.28 6.93 2.34
CA SER A 10 -14.90 6.79 3.75
C SER A 10 -14.04 5.55 3.99
N THR A 11 -14.32 4.44 3.32
CA THR A 11 -13.50 3.23 3.37
C THR A 11 -12.11 3.47 2.75
N LEU A 12 -12.05 4.19 1.63
CA LEU A 12 -10.78 4.55 0.99
C LEU A 12 -9.94 5.49 1.88
N LEU A 13 -10.58 6.47 2.54
CA LEU A 13 -9.90 7.35 3.51
C LEU A 13 -9.37 6.57 4.72
N ALA A 14 -10.17 5.66 5.28
CA ALA A 14 -9.74 4.83 6.40
C ALA A 14 -8.58 3.92 6.01
N HIS A 15 -8.60 3.38 4.78
CA HIS A 15 -7.49 2.60 4.24
C HIS A 15 -6.22 3.45 4.08
N ALA A 16 -6.33 4.64 3.48
CA ALA A 16 -5.21 5.57 3.32
C ALA A 16 -4.62 6.02 4.66
N ALA A 17 -5.46 6.22 5.68
CA ALA A 17 -5.05 6.58 7.03
C ALA A 17 -4.52 5.40 7.86
N GLY A 18 -4.63 4.16 7.38
CA GLY A 18 -4.20 2.98 8.13
C GLY A 18 -5.10 2.62 9.32
N THR A 19 -6.35 3.12 9.34
CA THR A 19 -7.31 2.89 10.44
C THR A 19 -8.32 1.79 10.16
N LEU A 20 -8.29 1.21 8.97
CA LEU A 20 -9.14 0.09 8.60
C LEU A 20 -8.65 -1.19 9.30
N ASP A 21 -9.56 -1.98 9.85
CA ASP A 21 -9.15 -3.25 10.47
C ASP A 21 -8.60 -4.24 9.42
N GLU A 22 -7.88 -5.26 9.90
CA GLU A 22 -7.14 -6.19 9.04
C GLU A 22 -8.05 -6.92 8.05
N ALA A 23 -9.21 -7.40 8.49
CA ALA A 23 -10.13 -8.16 7.64
C ALA A 23 -10.68 -7.29 6.50
N PHE A 24 -11.13 -6.08 6.83
CA PHE A 24 -11.59 -5.13 5.83
C PHE A 24 -10.47 -4.62 4.93
N SER A 25 -9.25 -4.47 5.47
CA SER A 25 -8.07 -4.12 4.67
C SER A 25 -7.78 -5.15 3.58
N VAL A 26 -7.86 -6.44 3.90
CA VAL A 26 -7.67 -7.51 2.89
C VAL A 26 -8.73 -7.43 1.78
N VAL A 27 -9.98 -7.18 2.13
CA VAL A 27 -11.07 -7.00 1.15
C VAL A 27 -10.82 -5.76 0.30
N ALA A 28 -10.50 -4.64 0.91
CA ALA A 28 -10.24 -3.38 0.21
C ALA A 28 -9.06 -3.51 -0.77
N VAL A 29 -7.93 -4.07 -0.32
CA VAL A 29 -6.73 -4.26 -1.16
C VAL A 29 -6.99 -5.24 -2.30
N SER A 30 -7.79 -6.28 -2.07
CA SER A 30 -8.19 -7.24 -3.10
C SER A 30 -9.05 -6.57 -4.19
N HIS A 31 -9.98 -5.71 -3.80
CA HIS A 31 -10.77 -4.90 -4.73
C HIS A 31 -9.88 -3.91 -5.49
N LEU A 32 -9.00 -3.19 -4.79
CA LEU A 32 -8.07 -2.23 -5.39
C LEU A 32 -7.15 -2.89 -6.43
N ALA A 33 -6.79 -4.16 -6.26
CA ALA A 33 -5.96 -4.89 -7.21
C ALA A 33 -6.62 -4.98 -8.60
N VAL A 34 -7.95 -5.00 -8.67
CA VAL A 34 -8.71 -5.20 -9.92
C VAL A 34 -9.53 -3.98 -10.37
N CYS A 35 -9.71 -2.97 -9.52
CA CYS A 35 -10.54 -1.80 -9.81
C CYS A 35 -9.71 -0.54 -10.05
N PRO A 36 -9.57 -0.05 -11.29
CA PRO A 36 -8.80 1.17 -11.58
C PRO A 36 -9.48 2.43 -11.04
N THR A 37 -10.81 2.46 -10.99
CA THR A 37 -11.59 3.59 -10.46
C THR A 37 -11.29 3.82 -8.98
N CYS A 38 -11.34 2.76 -8.17
CA CYS A 38 -11.02 2.86 -6.74
C CYS A 38 -9.55 3.17 -6.50
N ARG A 39 -8.64 2.70 -7.36
CA ARG A 39 -7.22 3.11 -7.28
C ARG A 39 -7.03 4.60 -7.54
N ALA A 40 -7.77 5.19 -8.47
CA ALA A 40 -7.71 6.62 -8.73
C ALA A 40 -8.20 7.41 -7.51
N ALA A 41 -9.35 7.04 -6.95
CA ALA A 41 -9.89 7.68 -5.75
C ALA A 41 -8.97 7.51 -4.52
N LEU A 42 -8.31 6.36 -4.37
CA LEU A 42 -7.31 6.16 -3.31
C LEU A 42 -6.13 7.12 -3.46
N ARG A 43 -5.61 7.32 -4.68
CA ARG A 43 -4.51 8.28 -4.92
C ARG A 43 -4.90 9.72 -4.53
N GLU A 44 -6.15 10.11 -4.73
CA GLU A 44 -6.65 11.41 -4.29
C GLU A 44 -6.65 11.51 -2.76
N ALA A 45 -7.11 10.48 -2.07
CA ALA A 45 -7.07 10.41 -0.60
C ALA A 45 -5.64 10.45 -0.05
N GLU A 46 -4.71 9.72 -0.66
CA GLU A 46 -3.29 9.72 -0.29
C GLU A 46 -2.63 11.09 -0.56
N ALA A 47 -2.97 11.76 -1.66
CA ALA A 47 -2.49 13.11 -1.96
C ALA A 47 -2.94 14.14 -0.91
N LEU A 48 -4.19 14.01 -0.42
CA LEU A 48 -4.68 14.83 0.69
C LEU A 48 -3.85 14.60 1.95
N GLY A 49 -3.57 13.33 2.29
CA GLY A 49 -2.71 12.97 3.42
C GLY A 49 -1.30 13.55 3.28
N GLY A 50 -0.71 13.50 2.08
CA GLY A 50 0.58 14.12 1.78
C GLY A 50 0.58 15.62 2.01
N THR A 51 -0.46 16.33 1.57
CA THR A 51 -0.62 17.77 1.80
C THR A 51 -0.69 18.10 3.30
N LEU A 52 -1.39 17.29 4.08
CA LEU A 52 -1.45 17.48 5.53
C LEU A 52 -0.08 17.26 6.19
N LEU A 53 0.69 16.25 5.75
CA LEU A 53 2.05 16.02 6.24
C LEU A 53 2.99 17.20 5.95
N GLU A 54 2.89 17.81 4.76
CA GLU A 54 3.70 18.99 4.40
C GLU A 54 3.40 20.22 5.28
N GLN A 55 2.19 20.30 5.84
CA GLN A 55 1.79 21.38 6.74
C GLN A 55 2.23 21.16 8.20
N MET A 56 2.70 19.97 8.55
CA MET A 56 3.17 19.67 9.88
C MET A 56 4.56 20.28 10.13
N PRO A 57 4.85 20.73 11.37
CA PRO A 57 6.20 21.14 11.72
C PRO A 57 7.21 20.03 11.48
N GLY A 58 8.33 20.35 10.83
CA GLY A 58 9.42 19.42 10.64
C GLY A 58 10.10 19.07 11.99
N ALA A 59 10.65 17.86 12.08
CA ALA A 59 11.52 17.46 13.18
C ALA A 59 12.97 17.52 12.73
N ASP A 60 13.85 18.06 13.58
CA ASP A 60 15.28 18.10 13.30
C ASP A 60 15.88 16.69 13.35
N VAL A 61 16.66 16.39 12.34
CA VAL A 61 17.40 15.13 12.25
C VAL A 61 18.89 15.41 12.44
N SER A 62 19.55 14.68 13.34
CA SER A 62 20.98 14.84 13.54
C SER A 62 21.79 14.52 12.27
N ALA A 63 22.90 15.21 12.06
CA ALA A 63 23.78 14.96 10.92
C ALA A 63 24.25 13.49 10.86
N ALA A 64 24.52 12.87 12.00
CA ALA A 64 24.91 11.46 12.08
C ALA A 64 23.78 10.52 11.64
N CYS A 65 22.52 10.80 12.01
CA CYS A 65 21.36 10.03 11.58
C CYS A 65 21.16 10.13 10.06
N ARG A 66 21.24 11.34 9.53
CA ARG A 66 21.14 11.58 8.08
C ARG A 66 22.24 10.84 7.32
N THR A 67 23.49 10.94 7.76
CA THR A 67 24.62 10.28 7.10
C THR A 67 24.46 8.76 7.09
N ARG A 68 24.06 8.16 8.21
CA ARG A 68 23.81 6.71 8.28
C ARG A 68 22.69 6.27 7.37
N THR A 69 21.60 7.04 7.30
CA THR A 69 20.45 6.71 6.44
C THR A 69 20.85 6.78 4.98
N MET A 70 21.54 7.82 4.56
CA MET A 70 22.00 7.97 3.18
C MET A 70 22.99 6.86 2.80
N ALA A 71 23.93 6.51 3.66
CA ALA A 71 24.86 5.41 3.45
C ALA A 71 24.16 4.05 3.33
N ALA A 72 23.11 3.82 4.13
CA ALA A 72 22.30 2.62 4.05
C ALA A 72 21.56 2.50 2.71
N LEU A 73 21.09 3.61 2.13
CA LEU A 73 20.47 3.63 0.82
C LEU A 73 21.45 3.30 -0.31
N GLU A 74 22.68 3.78 -0.23
CA GLU A 74 23.75 3.48 -1.21
C GLU A 74 24.15 1.99 -1.20
N GLY A 75 24.04 1.33 -0.06
CA GLY A 75 24.36 -0.09 0.11
C GLY A 75 23.20 -1.05 -0.20
N VAL A 76 22.02 -0.57 -0.58
CA VAL A 76 20.87 -1.42 -0.87
C VAL A 76 21.09 -2.14 -2.21
N VAL A 77 21.30 -3.46 -2.14
CA VAL A 77 21.21 -4.33 -3.32
C VAL A 77 19.72 -4.54 -3.60
N PRO A 78 19.23 -4.24 -4.82
CA PRO A 78 17.84 -4.53 -5.17
C PRO A 78 17.53 -6.00 -4.89
N PRO A 79 16.40 -6.33 -4.26
CA PRO A 79 16.01 -7.72 -4.11
C PRO A 79 15.93 -8.39 -5.49
N PRO A 80 16.29 -9.66 -5.61
CA PRO A 80 16.13 -10.39 -6.86
C PRO A 80 14.68 -10.26 -7.33
N PRO A 81 14.43 -10.19 -8.65
CA PRO A 81 13.09 -10.07 -9.17
C PRO A 81 12.23 -11.16 -8.56
N ALA A 82 11.14 -10.76 -7.90
CA ALA A 82 10.23 -11.70 -7.26
C ALA A 82 9.82 -12.73 -8.31
N MET A 83 10.07 -14.00 -8.04
CA MET A 83 9.56 -15.09 -8.86
C MET A 83 8.06 -14.84 -9.06
N ARG A 84 7.62 -14.67 -10.30
CA ARG A 84 6.22 -14.51 -10.61
C ARG A 84 5.48 -15.66 -9.96
N ALA A 85 4.61 -15.35 -9.02
CA ALA A 85 3.67 -16.34 -8.51
C ALA A 85 2.94 -16.97 -9.70
N PRO A 86 2.65 -18.28 -9.65
CA PRO A 86 1.87 -18.91 -10.70
C PRO A 86 0.57 -18.15 -10.92
N PRO A 87 0.05 -18.08 -12.16
CA PRO A 87 -1.19 -17.39 -12.45
C PRO A 87 -2.29 -17.93 -11.54
N SER A 88 -2.92 -17.07 -10.81
CA SER A 88 -3.99 -17.38 -9.86
C SER A 88 -5.21 -16.56 -10.28
N ASP A 89 -6.38 -17.18 -10.25
CA ASP A 89 -7.67 -16.49 -10.46
C ASP A 89 -8.02 -15.56 -9.29
N LEU A 90 -7.24 -15.63 -8.19
CA LEU A 90 -7.41 -14.77 -7.02
C LEU A 90 -6.61 -13.47 -7.19
N PRO A 91 -7.16 -12.32 -6.74
CA PRO A 91 -6.38 -11.10 -6.59
C PRO A 91 -5.09 -11.34 -5.78
N ALA A 92 -4.01 -10.68 -6.19
CA ALA A 92 -2.68 -10.91 -5.61
C ALA A 92 -2.62 -10.87 -4.06
N PRO A 93 -3.34 -9.96 -3.36
CA PRO A 93 -3.38 -9.97 -1.90
C PRO A 93 -3.97 -11.26 -1.31
N LEU A 94 -5.06 -11.76 -1.91
CA LEU A 94 -5.68 -13.02 -1.48
C LEU A 94 -4.82 -14.23 -1.83
N ALA A 95 -4.20 -14.25 -3.00
CA ALA A 95 -3.29 -15.32 -3.40
C ALA A 95 -2.11 -15.45 -2.42
N ARG A 96 -1.57 -14.34 -1.94
CA ARG A 96 -0.50 -14.34 -0.92
C ARG A 96 -0.99 -14.88 0.42
N LEU A 97 -2.18 -14.50 0.85
CA LEU A 97 -2.76 -14.94 2.12
C LEU A 97 -3.05 -16.44 2.11
N VAL A 98 -3.58 -16.97 1.02
CA VAL A 98 -3.90 -18.39 0.85
C VAL A 98 -2.63 -19.22 0.66
N GLY A 99 -1.67 -18.74 -0.14
CA GLY A 99 -0.41 -19.43 -0.39
C GLY A 99 0.54 -19.53 0.82
N ALA A 100 0.40 -18.63 1.79
CA ALA A 100 1.14 -18.68 3.05
C ALA A 100 0.58 -19.73 4.04
N ARG A 101 -0.61 -20.24 3.80
CA ARG A 101 -1.24 -21.34 4.55
C ARG A 101 -1.13 -22.61 3.74
N SER A 102 0.02 -23.26 3.77
CA SER A 102 0.10 -24.67 3.36
C SER A 102 -0.59 -25.50 4.43
N PHE A 103 -1.71 -26.12 4.04
CA PHE A 103 -2.36 -27.14 4.82
C PHE A 103 -1.59 -28.47 4.71
#